data_356c036cdcd982ea2bc3eccbace7b125
#
_entry.id   356c036cdcd982ea2bc3eccbace7b125
#
_cell.length_a   1.000
_cell.length_b   1.000
_cell.length_c   1.000
_cell.angle_alpha   90.00
_cell.angle_beta   90.00
_cell.angle_gamma   90.00
#
_symmetry.space_group_name_H-M   'P 1'
#
loop_
_entity.id
_entity.type
_entity.pdbx_description
1 polymer ?
#
loop_
_entity_poly.entity_id
_entity_poly.type
_entity_poly.pdbx_seq_one_letter_code
_entity_poly.pdbx_strand_id
1 'polypeptide(L)'
;GEGSRLQHEGVNLPKPLVNIHGEAMIDRLMRIFRENGAHEIVVIVNTLNPQTEQHILQLKQEGKADDVKMVVKSTPSSMHSFAELAPYLKDDMFCLTTVDTIFKEEDFKAYINYFKQSNFDGCMAVTDYVDDEKPLYVATDDDMNIKGFHDKNEGDKYISGGIYCLHPNALQTLDRCLKEGKSRMRNFQRALVEDGLKLKAYAFTKILDVDHAEDIAKAEQFLSNK
;
A
#
# COMPACT_ATOMS: atom_id res chain seq x y z
N GLY A 1 -4.80 -2.11 -9.77
CA GLY A 1 -5.06 -1.21 -10.90
C GLY A 1 -4.74 -1.83 -12.24
N GLU A 2 -5.19 -1.20 -13.30
CA GLU A 2 -5.03 -1.73 -14.65
C GLU A 2 -3.64 -1.44 -15.24
N GLY A 3 -2.88 -0.50 -14.67
CA GLY A 3 -1.58 -0.09 -15.19
C GLY A 3 -1.64 0.57 -16.56
N SER A 4 -2.79 1.18 -16.90
CA SER A 4 -3.08 1.68 -18.24
C SER A 4 -2.12 2.78 -18.72
N ARG A 5 -1.65 3.65 -17.79
CA ARG A 5 -0.71 4.72 -18.13
C ARG A 5 0.63 4.16 -18.62
N LEU A 6 1.19 3.18 -17.94
CA LEU A 6 2.41 2.51 -18.34
C LEU A 6 2.25 1.82 -19.70
N GLN A 7 1.13 1.15 -19.91
CA GLN A 7 0.83 0.47 -21.17
C GLN A 7 0.76 1.46 -22.34
N HIS A 8 0.11 2.61 -22.16
CA HIS A 8 0.04 3.68 -23.17
C HIS A 8 1.41 4.30 -23.48
N GLU A 9 2.35 4.25 -22.55
CA GLU A 9 3.70 4.76 -22.71
C GLU A 9 4.70 3.70 -23.20
N GLY A 10 4.21 2.55 -23.65
CA GLY A 10 5.04 1.51 -24.27
C GLY A 10 5.64 0.50 -23.33
N VAL A 11 5.24 0.48 -22.06
CA VAL A 11 5.66 -0.55 -21.11
C VAL A 11 4.74 -1.77 -21.26
N ASN A 12 5.30 -2.87 -21.78
CA ASN A 12 4.55 -4.06 -22.16
C ASN A 12 4.31 -5.07 -21.04
N LEU A 13 4.70 -4.73 -19.81
CA LEU A 13 4.50 -5.59 -18.63
C LEU A 13 3.36 -5.05 -17.76
N PRO A 14 2.58 -5.93 -17.10
CA PRO A 14 1.71 -5.47 -16.03
C PRO A 14 2.53 -4.77 -14.95
N LYS A 15 1.96 -3.78 -14.29
CA LYS A 15 2.66 -2.97 -13.29
C LYS A 15 3.40 -3.81 -12.24
N PRO A 16 2.83 -4.88 -11.66
CA PRO A 16 3.54 -5.69 -10.67
C PRO A 16 4.83 -6.33 -11.17
N LEU A 17 4.94 -6.57 -12.47
CA LEU A 17 6.11 -7.23 -13.09
C LEU A 17 7.14 -6.23 -13.62
N VAL A 18 6.88 -4.94 -13.53
CA VAL A 18 7.85 -3.91 -13.90
C VAL A 18 9.05 -3.99 -12.97
N ASN A 19 10.26 -4.03 -13.54
CA ASN A 19 11.48 -4.16 -12.77
C ASN A 19 11.98 -2.80 -12.27
N ILE A 20 12.40 -2.79 -11.02
CA ILE A 20 13.17 -1.71 -10.40
C ILE A 20 14.49 -2.33 -9.97
N HIS A 21 15.60 -1.88 -10.55
CA HIS A 21 16.94 -2.46 -10.35
C HIS A 21 16.97 -3.99 -10.56
N GLY A 22 16.29 -4.46 -11.61
CA GLY A 22 16.29 -5.87 -11.97
C GLY A 22 15.38 -6.77 -11.15
N GLU A 23 14.61 -6.22 -10.23
CA GLU A 23 13.65 -6.96 -9.40
C GLU A 23 12.23 -6.48 -9.70
N ALA A 24 11.31 -7.39 -10.02
CA ALA A 24 9.91 -7.04 -10.23
C ALA A 24 9.33 -6.40 -8.97
N MET A 25 8.52 -5.37 -9.13
CA MET A 25 7.95 -4.63 -7.98
C MET A 25 7.22 -5.54 -7.00
N ILE A 26 6.46 -6.53 -7.50
CA ILE A 26 5.79 -7.49 -6.61
C ILE A 26 6.80 -8.36 -5.82
N ASP A 27 7.88 -8.80 -6.45
CA ASP A 27 8.91 -9.61 -5.81
C ASP A 27 9.64 -8.79 -4.74
N ARG A 28 9.96 -7.54 -5.05
CA ARG A 28 10.58 -6.61 -4.10
C ARG A 28 9.70 -6.43 -2.87
N LEU A 29 8.42 -6.18 -3.07
CA LEU A 29 7.49 -5.94 -1.97
C LEU A 29 7.33 -7.18 -1.09
N MET A 30 7.17 -8.36 -1.68
CA MET A 30 7.10 -9.62 -0.92
C MET A 30 8.38 -9.86 -0.13
N ARG A 31 9.55 -9.59 -0.72
CA ARG A 31 10.84 -9.72 -0.04
C ARG A 31 10.92 -8.78 1.17
N ILE A 32 10.55 -7.53 1.01
CA ILE A 32 10.54 -6.53 2.09
C ILE A 32 9.59 -6.96 3.21
N PHE A 33 8.41 -7.46 2.87
CA PHE A 33 7.46 -7.96 3.85
C PHE A 33 8.05 -9.13 4.66
N ARG A 34 8.68 -10.11 4.00
CA ARG A 34 9.32 -11.25 4.66
C ARG A 34 10.44 -10.82 5.59
N GLU A 35 11.28 -9.90 5.13
CA GLU A 35 12.39 -9.35 5.92
C GLU A 35 11.92 -8.60 7.17
N ASN A 36 10.67 -8.15 7.19
CA ASN A 36 10.07 -7.45 8.32
C ASN A 36 9.05 -8.30 9.09
N GLY A 37 9.15 -9.62 8.97
CA GLY A 37 8.43 -10.54 9.83
C GLY A 37 7.05 -10.96 9.38
N ALA A 38 6.69 -10.74 8.12
CA ALA A 38 5.43 -11.23 7.58
C ALA A 38 5.44 -12.76 7.50
N HIS A 39 4.46 -13.40 8.14
CA HIS A 39 4.29 -14.86 8.13
C HIS A 39 3.43 -15.32 6.96
N GLU A 40 2.53 -14.47 6.51
CA GLU A 40 1.62 -14.71 5.40
C GLU A 40 1.50 -13.44 4.58
N ILE A 41 1.55 -13.60 3.27
CA ILE A 41 1.35 -12.51 2.31
C ILE A 41 0.13 -12.84 1.49
N VAL A 42 -0.84 -11.93 1.43
CA VAL A 42 -2.03 -12.09 0.62
C VAL A 42 -1.99 -11.09 -0.52
N VAL A 43 -2.12 -11.57 -1.73
CA VAL A 43 -2.02 -10.75 -2.94
C VAL A 43 -3.32 -10.86 -3.72
N ILE A 44 -3.86 -9.72 -4.13
CA ILE A 44 -4.95 -9.69 -5.09
C ILE A 44 -4.42 -9.23 -6.44
N VAL A 45 -4.70 -10.02 -7.48
CA VAL A 45 -4.34 -9.71 -8.86
C VAL A 45 -5.62 -9.60 -9.69
N ASN A 46 -5.64 -8.66 -10.65
CA ASN A 46 -6.81 -8.52 -11.52
C ASN A 46 -6.84 -9.62 -12.59
N THR A 47 -8.00 -9.81 -13.18
CA THR A 47 -8.22 -10.82 -14.23
C THR A 47 -7.77 -10.36 -15.63
N LEU A 48 -7.43 -9.07 -15.78
CA LEU A 48 -7.11 -8.45 -17.08
C LEU A 48 -5.69 -8.80 -17.55
N ASN A 49 -4.78 -9.05 -16.61
CA ASN A 49 -3.36 -9.31 -16.89
C ASN A 49 -2.94 -10.63 -16.25
N PRO A 50 -3.15 -11.77 -16.93
CA PRO A 50 -2.86 -13.08 -16.37
C PRO A 50 -1.37 -13.34 -16.11
N GLN A 51 -0.50 -12.52 -16.64
CA GLN A 51 0.96 -12.66 -16.47
C GLN A 51 1.40 -12.56 -15.00
N THR A 52 0.78 -11.68 -14.20
CA THR A 52 1.08 -11.57 -12.78
C THR A 52 0.69 -12.83 -12.03
N GLU A 53 -0.49 -13.36 -12.31
CA GLU A 53 -0.93 -14.64 -11.74
C GLU A 53 0.05 -15.76 -12.11
N GLN A 54 0.42 -15.88 -13.37
CA GLN A 54 1.38 -16.88 -13.87
C GLN A 54 2.73 -16.76 -13.19
N HIS A 55 3.21 -15.54 -12.97
CA HIS A 55 4.47 -15.28 -12.27
C HIS A 55 4.43 -15.80 -10.82
N ILE A 56 3.36 -15.52 -10.08
CA ILE A 56 3.21 -16.01 -8.71
C ILE A 56 3.07 -17.53 -8.67
N LEU A 57 2.31 -18.11 -9.60
CA LEU A 57 2.19 -19.57 -9.71
C LEU A 57 3.55 -20.23 -10.00
N GLN A 58 4.37 -19.61 -10.85
CA GLN A 58 5.72 -20.07 -11.13
C GLN A 58 6.60 -20.05 -9.87
N LEU A 59 6.54 -18.98 -9.09
CA LEU A 59 7.25 -18.90 -7.81
C LEU A 59 6.81 -19.99 -6.83
N LYS A 60 5.50 -20.30 -6.80
CA LYS A 60 4.96 -21.38 -5.97
C LYS A 60 5.50 -22.76 -6.40
N GLN A 61 5.56 -23.02 -7.69
CA GLN A 61 6.12 -24.26 -8.23
C GLN A 61 7.61 -24.42 -7.86
N GLU A 62 8.33 -23.32 -7.77
CA GLU A 62 9.73 -23.29 -7.37
C GLU A 62 9.95 -23.33 -5.85
N GLY A 63 8.88 -23.41 -5.06
CA GLY A 63 8.96 -23.38 -3.59
C GLY A 63 9.33 -22.03 -3.01
N LYS A 64 9.17 -20.93 -3.77
CA LYS A 64 9.57 -19.58 -3.38
C LYS A 64 8.41 -18.72 -2.87
N ALA A 65 7.19 -19.21 -2.85
CA ALA A 65 6.00 -18.46 -2.48
C ALA A 65 4.98 -19.30 -1.71
N ASP A 66 5.45 -20.18 -0.83
CA ASP A 66 4.58 -21.03 0.00
C ASP A 66 3.80 -20.21 1.02
N ASP A 67 4.31 -19.06 1.40
CA ASP A 67 3.71 -18.11 2.32
C ASP A 67 2.71 -17.15 1.65
N VAL A 68 2.51 -17.26 0.34
CA VAL A 68 1.65 -16.37 -0.44
C VAL A 68 0.29 -17.00 -0.71
N LYS A 69 -0.79 -16.30 -0.36
CA LYS A 69 -2.15 -16.61 -0.81
C LYS A 69 -2.53 -15.62 -1.89
N MET A 70 -3.09 -16.11 -2.98
CA MET A 70 -3.43 -15.29 -4.14
C MET A 70 -4.94 -15.30 -4.38
N VAL A 71 -5.52 -14.10 -4.50
CA VAL A 71 -6.90 -13.88 -4.93
C VAL A 71 -6.86 -13.32 -6.35
N VAL A 72 -7.56 -13.95 -7.27
CA VAL A 72 -7.65 -13.50 -8.67
C VAL A 72 -9.04 -12.91 -8.87
N LYS A 73 -9.14 -11.57 -8.89
CA LYS A 73 -10.42 -10.88 -9.03
C LYS A 73 -10.20 -9.44 -9.44
N SER A 74 -11.02 -8.96 -10.36
CA SER A 74 -11.13 -7.54 -10.67
C SER A 74 -12.23 -6.92 -9.84
N THR A 75 -11.96 -5.75 -9.24
CA THR A 75 -12.87 -5.07 -8.34
C THR A 75 -13.12 -3.64 -8.78
N PRO A 76 -14.23 -2.99 -8.32
CA PRO A 76 -14.55 -1.62 -8.71
C PRO A 76 -13.61 -0.56 -8.15
N SER A 77 -12.95 -0.81 -7.02
CA SER A 77 -12.07 0.18 -6.38
C SER A 77 -11.04 -0.50 -5.48
N SER A 78 -10.04 0.28 -5.05
CA SER A 78 -9.01 -0.18 -4.09
C SER A 78 -9.61 -0.65 -2.76
N MET A 79 -10.67 -0.02 -2.29
CA MET A 79 -11.37 -0.43 -1.07
C MET A 79 -12.04 -1.79 -1.26
N HIS A 80 -12.61 -2.06 -2.42
CA HIS A 80 -13.21 -3.36 -2.74
C HIS A 80 -12.14 -4.45 -2.87
N SER A 81 -10.95 -4.12 -3.38
CA SER A 81 -9.81 -5.03 -3.38
C SER A 81 -9.37 -5.38 -1.96
N PHE A 82 -9.29 -4.38 -1.09
CA PHE A 82 -9.02 -4.60 0.33
C PHE A 82 -10.06 -5.53 0.97
N ALA A 83 -11.35 -5.34 0.64
CA ALA A 83 -12.42 -6.19 1.15
C ALA A 83 -12.24 -7.67 0.78
N GLU A 84 -11.73 -7.94 -0.42
CA GLU A 84 -11.43 -9.31 -0.85
C GLU A 84 -10.27 -9.94 -0.06
N LEU A 85 -9.36 -9.13 0.45
CA LEU A 85 -8.25 -9.60 1.28
C LEU A 85 -8.66 -9.76 2.76
N ALA A 86 -9.67 -9.05 3.21
CA ALA A 86 -10.07 -8.97 4.62
C ALA A 86 -10.28 -10.32 5.31
N PRO A 87 -10.87 -11.37 4.66
CA PRO A 87 -11.02 -12.68 5.30
C PRO A 87 -9.72 -13.31 5.79
N TYR A 88 -8.58 -12.91 5.21
CA TYR A 88 -7.26 -13.43 5.57
C TYR A 88 -6.53 -12.57 6.60
N LEU A 89 -7.15 -11.46 7.06
CA LEU A 89 -6.51 -10.43 7.89
C LEU A 89 -7.13 -10.33 9.29
N LYS A 90 -7.91 -11.32 9.70
CA LYS A 90 -8.72 -11.26 10.92
C LYS A 90 -7.96 -11.56 12.21
N ASP A 91 -6.82 -12.24 12.12
CA ASP A 91 -6.20 -12.87 13.29
C ASP A 91 -5.08 -12.05 13.92
N ASP A 92 -4.48 -11.12 13.19
CA ASP A 92 -3.34 -10.34 13.67
C ASP A 92 -3.24 -9.00 12.96
N MET A 93 -2.37 -8.13 13.47
CA MET A 93 -2.01 -6.89 12.79
C MET A 93 -1.52 -7.18 11.37
N PHE A 94 -1.75 -6.25 10.47
CA PHE A 94 -1.35 -6.41 9.07
C PHE A 94 -0.85 -5.09 8.48
N CYS A 95 -0.06 -5.20 7.42
CA CYS A 95 0.35 -4.07 6.59
C CYS A 95 -0.28 -4.21 5.21
N LEU A 96 -0.94 -3.16 4.76
CA LEU A 96 -1.60 -3.10 3.46
C LEU A 96 -0.96 -2.02 2.60
N THR A 97 -0.64 -2.36 1.36
CA THR A 97 -0.14 -1.38 0.38
C THR A 97 -0.48 -1.79 -1.04
N THR A 98 -0.33 -0.87 -1.97
CA THR A 98 -0.35 -1.15 -3.40
C THR A 98 1.06 -1.50 -3.87
N VAL A 99 1.16 -2.22 -5.00
CA VAL A 99 2.44 -2.75 -5.49
C VAL A 99 3.38 -1.67 -6.04
N ASP A 100 2.82 -0.56 -6.49
CA ASP A 100 3.54 0.52 -7.16
C ASP A 100 4.15 1.57 -6.22
N THR A 101 4.02 1.36 -4.92
CA THR A 101 4.55 2.25 -3.88
C THR A 101 6.01 1.91 -3.61
N ILE A 102 6.91 2.87 -3.84
CA ILE A 102 8.36 2.70 -3.69
C ILE A 102 8.86 3.56 -2.53
N PHE A 103 9.59 2.93 -1.65
CA PHE A 103 10.11 3.53 -0.42
C PHE A 103 11.45 2.88 -0.07
N LYS A 104 12.23 3.52 0.80
CA LYS A 104 13.47 2.94 1.31
C LYS A 104 13.17 1.84 2.34
N GLU A 105 13.92 0.75 2.25
CA GLU A 105 13.71 -0.43 3.10
C GLU A 105 13.96 -0.12 4.57
N GLU A 106 14.92 0.75 4.89
CA GLU A 106 15.20 1.20 6.26
C GLU A 106 14.03 1.99 6.86
N ASP A 107 13.36 2.84 6.08
CA ASP A 107 12.17 3.57 6.54
C ASP A 107 11.03 2.60 6.85
N PHE A 108 10.83 1.62 6.00
CA PHE A 108 9.78 0.61 6.18
C PHE A 108 10.04 -0.23 7.44
N LYS A 109 11.28 -0.66 7.66
CA LYS A 109 11.66 -1.42 8.86
C LYS A 109 11.36 -0.63 10.13
N ALA A 110 11.77 0.64 10.17
CA ALA A 110 11.50 1.51 11.32
C ALA A 110 9.99 1.72 11.52
N TYR A 111 9.24 1.89 10.46
CA TYR A 111 7.79 2.04 10.47
C TYR A 111 7.08 0.81 11.06
N ILE A 112 7.42 -0.38 10.62
CA ILE A 112 6.84 -1.63 11.12
C ILE A 112 7.18 -1.81 12.61
N ASN A 113 8.43 -1.58 13.00
CA ASN A 113 8.85 -1.69 14.40
C ASN A 113 8.14 -0.67 15.29
N TYR A 114 7.96 0.55 14.80
CA TYR A 114 7.22 1.59 15.52
C TYR A 114 5.79 1.14 15.80
N PHE A 115 5.08 0.63 14.78
CA PHE A 115 3.71 0.16 14.96
C PHE A 115 3.61 -1.02 15.92
N LYS A 116 4.50 -2.00 15.78
CA LYS A 116 4.52 -3.19 16.68
C LYS A 116 4.69 -2.82 18.16
N GLN A 117 5.41 -1.75 18.45
CA GLN A 117 5.66 -1.29 19.82
C GLN A 117 4.61 -0.29 20.32
N SER A 118 3.69 0.14 19.46
CA SER A 118 2.69 1.14 19.79
C SER A 118 1.38 0.51 20.28
N ASN A 119 0.54 1.36 20.88
CA ASN A 119 -0.83 1.01 21.26
C ASN A 119 -1.86 1.65 20.33
N PHE A 120 -1.45 2.11 19.14
CA PHE A 120 -2.37 2.71 18.17
C PHE A 120 -3.17 1.64 17.43
N ASP A 121 -4.37 2.02 16.98
CA ASP A 121 -5.22 1.16 16.15
C ASP A 121 -4.66 1.05 14.73
N GLY A 122 -3.98 2.09 14.28
CA GLY A 122 -3.34 2.11 12.98
C GLY A 122 -2.20 3.10 12.90
N CYS A 123 -1.31 2.87 11.95
CA CYS A 123 -0.19 3.76 11.62
C CYS A 123 -0.11 3.92 10.11
N MET A 124 -0.20 5.16 9.64
CA MET A 124 -0.19 5.48 8.22
C MET A 124 1.15 6.06 7.83
N ALA A 125 1.77 5.51 6.78
CA ALA A 125 2.96 6.10 6.19
C ALA A 125 2.59 7.42 5.52
N VAL A 126 3.35 8.47 5.80
CA VAL A 126 3.17 9.79 5.20
C VAL A 126 4.50 10.31 4.67
N THR A 127 4.42 11.26 3.77
CA THR A 127 5.59 11.93 3.21
C THR A 127 5.28 13.40 2.96
N ASP A 128 6.31 14.24 3.00
CA ASP A 128 6.21 15.65 2.60
C ASP A 128 6.57 15.86 1.12
N TYR A 129 6.94 14.78 0.42
CA TYR A 129 7.24 14.81 -1.01
C TYR A 129 5.95 14.63 -1.81
N VAL A 130 5.53 15.70 -2.50
CA VAL A 130 4.28 15.74 -3.26
C VAL A 130 4.61 15.62 -4.75
N ASP A 131 4.34 14.46 -5.34
CA ASP A 131 4.46 14.17 -6.79
C ASP A 131 3.23 13.40 -7.28
N ASP A 132 2.07 13.74 -6.76
CA ASP A 132 0.80 13.10 -7.08
C ASP A 132 -0.15 14.17 -7.63
N GLU A 133 -0.90 13.82 -8.66
CA GLU A 133 -1.91 14.70 -9.26
C GLU A 133 -3.07 14.98 -8.30
N LYS A 134 -3.38 14.02 -7.42
CA LYS A 134 -4.51 14.12 -6.47
C LYS A 134 -4.10 13.60 -5.09
N PRO A 135 -3.16 14.28 -4.40
CA PRO A 135 -2.70 13.82 -3.11
C PRO A 135 -3.84 13.86 -2.08
N LEU A 136 -3.77 12.93 -1.12
CA LEU A 136 -4.60 12.97 0.07
C LEU A 136 -3.78 13.59 1.19
N TYR A 137 -4.18 14.77 1.64
CA TYR A 137 -3.50 15.49 2.70
C TYR A 137 -3.86 14.93 4.06
N VAL A 138 -2.87 14.81 4.94
CA VAL A 138 -3.02 14.22 6.26
C VAL A 138 -2.83 15.30 7.32
N ALA A 139 -3.90 15.63 8.03
CA ALA A 139 -3.86 16.57 9.13
C ALA A 139 -3.37 15.86 10.39
N THR A 140 -2.32 16.38 11.00
CA THR A 140 -1.72 15.83 12.23
C THR A 140 -1.61 16.91 13.31
N ASP A 141 -1.56 16.46 14.57
CA ASP A 141 -1.15 17.34 15.67
C ASP A 141 0.39 17.27 15.85
N ASP A 142 0.91 17.94 16.88
CA ASP A 142 2.35 18.03 17.15
C ASP A 142 2.98 16.67 17.49
N ASP A 143 2.17 15.72 17.94
CA ASP A 143 2.60 14.35 18.28
C ASP A 143 2.38 13.38 17.12
N MET A 144 2.05 13.87 15.94
CA MET A 144 1.78 13.06 14.75
C MET A 144 0.51 12.19 14.85
N ASN A 145 -0.39 12.50 15.77
CA ASN A 145 -1.72 11.88 15.76
C ASN A 145 -2.52 12.42 14.58
N ILE A 146 -3.18 11.52 13.85
CA ILE A 146 -3.96 11.91 12.69
C ILE A 146 -5.31 12.47 13.14
N LYS A 147 -5.61 13.68 12.66
CA LYS A 147 -6.86 14.40 12.95
C LYS A 147 -7.86 14.34 11.81
N GLY A 148 -7.40 14.13 10.59
CA GLY A 148 -8.27 14.06 9.43
C GLY A 148 -7.49 13.86 8.12
N PHE A 149 -8.25 13.68 7.05
CA PHE A 149 -7.74 13.51 5.70
C PHE A 149 -8.49 14.44 4.76
N HIS A 150 -7.76 15.24 3.99
CA HIS A 150 -8.33 16.29 3.15
C HIS A 150 -7.95 16.13 1.68
N ASP A 151 -8.89 16.40 0.78
CA ASP A 151 -8.63 16.41 -0.66
C ASP A 151 -7.86 17.68 -1.09
N LYS A 152 -7.95 18.75 -0.32
CA LYS A 152 -7.25 20.01 -0.59
C LYS A 152 -6.26 20.30 0.54
N ASN A 153 -5.16 20.97 0.18
CA ASN A 153 -4.19 21.41 1.18
C ASN A 153 -4.80 22.53 2.05
N GLU A 154 -4.95 22.22 3.33
CA GLU A 154 -5.43 23.16 4.36
C GLU A 154 -4.31 23.60 5.30
N GLY A 155 -3.06 23.62 4.81
CA GLY A 155 -1.87 23.91 5.59
C GLY A 155 -1.16 22.67 6.09
N ASP A 156 -1.50 21.50 5.58
CA ASP A 156 -0.92 20.23 6.00
C ASP A 156 0.45 20.02 5.36
N LYS A 157 1.40 19.54 6.16
CA LYS A 157 2.76 19.24 5.73
C LYS A 157 2.85 17.92 4.95
N TYR A 158 2.00 16.95 5.30
CA TYR A 158 2.12 15.58 4.83
C TYR A 158 0.99 15.15 3.92
N ILE A 159 1.32 14.21 3.03
CA ILE A 159 0.34 13.47 2.24
C ILE A 159 0.42 11.98 2.58
N SER A 160 -0.66 11.26 2.30
CA SER A 160 -0.71 9.80 2.46
C SER A 160 0.26 9.13 1.50
N GLY A 161 1.04 8.19 2.01
CA GLY A 161 1.96 7.39 1.21
C GLY A 161 1.38 6.09 0.68
N GLY A 162 0.12 5.77 1.02
CA GLY A 162 -0.52 4.56 0.53
C GLY A 162 -0.06 3.26 1.20
N ILE A 163 0.51 3.36 2.39
CA ILE A 163 0.93 2.21 3.20
C ILE A 163 0.23 2.31 4.56
N TYR A 164 -0.42 1.24 4.98
CA TYR A 164 -1.26 1.22 6.17
C TYR A 164 -0.90 0.04 7.06
N CYS A 165 -0.53 0.29 8.31
CA CYS A 165 -0.49 -0.73 9.35
C CYS A 165 -1.75 -0.62 10.20
N LEU A 166 -2.47 -1.72 10.37
CA LEU A 166 -3.75 -1.74 11.05
C LEU A 166 -3.87 -3.00 11.92
N HIS A 167 -4.72 -2.92 12.93
CA HIS A 167 -5.22 -4.09 13.65
C HIS A 167 -6.56 -4.55 13.05
N PRO A 168 -6.98 -5.81 13.32
CA PRO A 168 -8.22 -6.34 12.75
C PRO A 168 -9.50 -5.56 13.09
N ASN A 169 -9.51 -4.75 14.15
CA ASN A 169 -10.67 -3.90 14.47
C ASN A 169 -11.01 -2.91 13.35
N ALA A 170 -10.03 -2.54 12.53
CA ALA A 170 -10.26 -1.69 11.35
C ALA A 170 -11.18 -2.34 10.30
N LEU A 171 -11.28 -3.67 10.30
CA LEU A 171 -12.15 -4.40 9.36
C LEU A 171 -13.65 -4.13 9.63
N GLN A 172 -14.02 -3.75 10.84
CA GLN A 172 -15.40 -3.33 11.14
C GLN A 172 -15.73 -2.02 10.44
N THR A 173 -14.77 -1.08 10.40
CA THR A 173 -14.92 0.17 9.65
C THR A 173 -15.05 -0.10 8.15
N LEU A 174 -14.27 -1.04 7.62
CA LEU A 174 -14.36 -1.46 6.22
C LEU A 174 -15.77 -1.99 5.91
N ASP A 175 -16.32 -2.86 6.74
CA ASP A 175 -17.67 -3.39 6.57
C ASP A 175 -18.72 -2.28 6.55
N ARG A 176 -18.60 -1.31 7.44
CA ARG A 176 -19.50 -0.14 7.47
C ARG A 176 -19.40 0.65 6.17
N CYS A 177 -18.20 0.92 5.69
CA CYS A 177 -17.98 1.63 4.43
C CYS A 177 -18.64 0.92 3.24
N LEU A 178 -18.50 -0.40 3.16
CA LEU A 178 -19.11 -1.20 2.10
C LEU A 178 -20.63 -1.16 2.16
N LYS A 179 -21.22 -1.25 3.35
CA LYS A 179 -22.67 -1.15 3.55
C LYS A 179 -23.22 0.22 3.19
N GLU A 180 -22.43 1.27 3.37
CA GLU A 180 -22.79 2.64 3.02
C GLU A 180 -22.50 2.97 1.53
N GLY A 181 -22.04 2.02 0.77
CA GLY A 181 -21.73 2.20 -0.66
C GLY A 181 -20.51 3.09 -0.94
N LYS A 182 -19.62 3.25 0.03
CA LYS A 182 -18.39 4.00 -0.15
C LYS A 182 -17.38 3.23 -1.00
N SER A 183 -16.49 3.95 -1.65
CA SER A 183 -15.38 3.40 -2.43
C SER A 183 -14.11 4.23 -2.17
N ARG A 184 -12.96 3.77 -2.65
CA ARG A 184 -11.63 4.38 -2.51
C ARG A 184 -11.08 4.34 -1.09
N MET A 185 -9.78 4.10 -0.98
CA MET A 185 -9.08 4.03 0.31
C MET A 185 -9.11 5.36 1.08
N ARG A 186 -9.16 6.51 0.41
CA ARG A 186 -9.28 7.79 1.11
C ARG A 186 -10.56 7.89 1.95
N ASN A 187 -11.65 7.35 1.46
CA ASN A 187 -12.91 7.34 2.20
C ASN A 187 -12.89 6.35 3.36
N PHE A 188 -12.22 5.22 3.19
CA PHE A 188 -11.96 4.29 4.28
C PHE A 188 -11.12 4.94 5.40
N GLN A 189 -10.06 5.66 5.04
CA GLN A 189 -9.21 6.34 6.01
C GLN A 189 -10.00 7.39 6.80
N ARG A 190 -10.86 8.17 6.12
CA ARG A 190 -11.75 9.13 6.79
C ARG A 190 -12.69 8.42 7.76
N ALA A 191 -13.22 7.27 7.36
CA ALA A 191 -14.13 6.49 8.19
C ALA A 191 -13.44 5.94 9.45
N LEU A 192 -12.15 5.61 9.38
CA LEU A 192 -11.39 5.21 10.57
C LEU A 192 -11.36 6.32 11.61
N VAL A 193 -11.16 7.56 11.19
CA VAL A 193 -11.21 8.73 12.08
C VAL A 193 -12.61 8.93 12.64
N GLU A 194 -13.64 8.84 11.80
CA GLU A 194 -15.05 8.95 12.22
C GLU A 194 -15.42 7.91 13.29
N ASP A 195 -14.89 6.70 13.17
CA ASP A 195 -15.12 5.60 14.11
C ASP A 195 -14.29 5.72 15.40
N GLY A 196 -13.49 6.77 15.52
CA GLY A 196 -12.71 7.05 16.72
C GLY A 196 -11.45 6.21 16.89
N LEU A 197 -10.98 5.54 15.82
CA LEU A 197 -9.73 4.80 15.89
C LEU A 197 -8.56 5.76 16.08
N LYS A 198 -7.61 5.34 16.91
CA LYS A 198 -6.39 6.12 17.18
C LYS A 198 -5.36 5.81 16.09
N LEU A 199 -5.11 6.79 15.23
CA LEU A 199 -4.20 6.66 14.10
C LEU A 199 -2.98 7.55 14.29
N LYS A 200 -1.81 7.03 13.96
CA LYS A 200 -0.55 7.74 13.98
C LYS A 200 -0.02 7.91 12.56
N ALA A 201 0.54 9.05 12.26
CA ALA A 201 1.27 9.26 11.02
C ALA A 201 2.76 8.99 11.26
N TYR A 202 3.40 8.26 10.36
CA TYR A 202 4.83 7.99 10.40
C TYR A 202 5.47 8.52 9.13
N ALA A 203 6.39 9.48 9.26
CA ALA A 203 7.01 10.14 8.12
C ALA A 203 8.13 9.29 7.53
N PHE A 204 8.02 8.99 6.24
CA PHE A 204 9.10 8.42 5.43
C PHE A 204 9.90 9.57 4.80
N THR A 205 11.17 9.34 4.50
CA THR A 205 12.00 10.33 3.80
C THR A 205 11.41 10.68 2.45
N LYS A 206 10.92 9.68 1.71
CA LYS A 206 10.25 9.86 0.42
C LYS A 206 9.45 8.61 0.08
N ILE A 207 8.28 8.81 -0.50
CA ILE A 207 7.46 7.72 -1.07
C ILE A 207 7.11 8.14 -2.49
N LEU A 208 7.33 7.22 -3.43
CA LEU A 208 7.05 7.41 -4.86
C LEU A 208 6.04 6.38 -5.34
N ASP A 209 5.18 6.78 -6.26
CA ASP A 209 4.31 5.86 -6.99
C ASP A 209 4.82 5.72 -8.43
N VAL A 210 4.83 4.49 -8.94
CA VAL A 210 5.20 4.20 -10.33
C VAL A 210 3.93 4.15 -11.17
N ASP A 211 3.56 5.27 -11.77
CA ASP A 211 2.37 5.41 -12.61
C ASP A 211 2.71 5.62 -14.08
N HIS A 212 3.84 6.24 -14.37
CA HIS A 212 4.34 6.57 -15.69
C HIS A 212 5.69 5.92 -15.95
N ALA A 213 6.06 5.77 -17.22
CA ALA A 213 7.35 5.18 -17.61
C ALA A 213 8.54 5.93 -17.01
N GLU A 214 8.47 7.26 -16.93
CA GLU A 214 9.52 8.09 -16.32
C GLU A 214 9.71 7.82 -14.81
N ASP A 215 8.68 7.34 -14.13
CA ASP A 215 8.75 7.04 -12.70
C ASP A 215 9.66 5.86 -12.39
N ILE A 216 9.88 4.97 -13.36
CA ILE A 216 10.78 3.83 -13.21
C ILE A 216 12.20 4.33 -12.96
N ALA A 217 12.70 5.24 -13.80
CA ALA A 217 14.03 5.82 -13.65
C ALA A 217 14.13 6.65 -12.36
N LYS A 218 13.10 7.42 -12.01
CA LYS A 218 13.04 8.17 -10.75
C LYS A 218 13.13 7.26 -9.53
N ALA A 219 12.40 6.14 -9.53
CA ALA A 219 12.44 5.17 -8.45
C ALA A 219 13.83 4.54 -8.33
N GLU A 220 14.44 4.14 -9.44
CA GLU A 220 15.78 3.56 -9.46
C GLU A 220 16.82 4.53 -8.92
N GLN A 221 16.76 5.79 -9.33
CA GLN A 221 17.66 6.83 -8.84
C GLN A 221 17.48 7.06 -7.33
N PHE A 222 16.25 7.13 -6.88
CA PHE A 222 15.93 7.32 -5.46
C PHE A 222 16.50 6.19 -4.60
N LEU A 223 16.34 4.94 -5.03
CA LEU A 223 16.82 3.78 -4.28
C LEU A 223 18.35 3.62 -4.35
N SER A 224 19.00 4.22 -5.32
CA SER A 224 20.47 4.21 -5.46
C SER A 224 21.16 5.23 -4.56
N ASN A 225 20.47 6.29 -4.13
CA ASN A 225 21.02 7.33 -3.27
C ASN A 225 21.05 6.84 -1.83
N LYS A 226 22.25 6.81 -1.22
CA LYS A 226 22.46 6.45 0.18
C LYS A 226 22.29 7.66 1.09
#